data_e98a1c703cbdc938089111dae9767c68
#
_entry.id   e98a1c703cbdc938089111dae9767c68
#
_cell.length_a   1.000
_cell.length_b   1.000
_cell.length_c   1.000
_cell.angle_alpha   90.00
_cell.angle_beta   90.00
_cell.angle_gamma   90.00
#
_symmetry.space_group_name_H-M   'P 1'
#
loop_
_entity.id
_entity.type
_entity.pdbx_description
1 polymer ?
#
loop_
_entity_poly.entity_id
_entity_poly.type
_entity_poly.pdbx_seq_one_letter_code
_entity_poly.pdbx_strand_id
1 'polypeptide(L)'
;MSALTFPCTLFKTQKQMDDNHAEDMRCGDLSESQLKTLYHLVDVSSRVNPWTLTKVSAFTQPQSMFQGSRPEGEKVTRQQCAAILFDEFRQLSRPFALYGPYSHLIEKMITHMQVSQGKAFSSMYLDVALKEHIQRDTTENSMRKLLKDAFDAYIDWENRYYPVGKRGELRTAILGGKLPKFDRLKDNFNGMGISVHDTWATHITLKSLKIGNDSYRAVLHYKVQDHFGLDSHDMLNAKYSQFRLFRIWFVLQRFNKCAFKPFMTNMEATVVILSLIHISEPTRPRLIS
;
A
#
# COMPACT_ATOMS: atom_id res chain seq x y z
N MET A 1 0.84 39.48 12.52
CA MET A 1 0.98 38.01 12.75
C MET A 1 2.06 37.47 11.82
N SER A 2 2.81 36.43 12.20
CA SER A 2 3.88 35.88 11.34
C SER A 2 3.33 34.87 10.30
N ALA A 3 3.96 34.89 9.12
CA ALA A 3 3.63 33.95 8.03
C ALA A 3 4.18 32.55 8.28
N LEU A 4 3.51 31.54 7.73
CA LEU A 4 4.00 30.18 7.71
C LEU A 4 5.27 30.09 6.85
N THR A 5 6.32 29.44 7.37
CA THR A 5 7.59 29.23 6.67
C THR A 5 7.61 27.88 5.94
N PHE A 6 8.31 27.79 4.82
CA PHE A 6 8.39 26.62 3.97
C PHE A 6 9.83 26.09 3.85
N PRO A 7 10.04 24.76 3.73
CA PRO A 7 9.03 23.69 3.77
C PRO A 7 8.44 23.49 5.18
N CYS A 8 7.15 23.18 5.26
CA CYS A 8 6.46 22.95 6.53
C CYS A 8 5.84 21.56 6.56
N THR A 9 6.27 20.70 7.48
CA THR A 9 5.65 19.40 7.70
C THR A 9 4.29 19.60 8.38
N LEU A 10 3.22 19.23 7.69
CA LEU A 10 1.85 19.34 8.17
C LEU A 10 1.43 18.13 9.00
N PHE A 11 1.85 16.94 8.56
CA PHE A 11 1.40 15.69 9.13
C PHE A 11 2.45 14.59 9.05
N LYS A 12 2.47 13.76 10.08
CA LYS A 12 3.14 12.45 10.13
C LYS A 12 2.22 11.47 10.85
N THR A 13 2.10 10.25 10.33
CA THR A 13 1.44 9.14 11.03
C THR A 13 2.16 8.81 12.32
N GLN A 14 1.46 8.12 13.23
CA GLN A 14 2.09 7.60 14.47
C GLN A 14 3.05 6.44 14.16
N LYS A 15 2.70 5.60 13.18
CA LYS A 15 3.61 4.57 12.66
C LYS A 15 4.81 5.25 12.01
N GLN A 16 6.00 4.77 12.32
CA GLN A 16 7.25 5.35 11.84
C GLN A 16 7.62 4.78 10.46
N MET A 17 8.28 5.59 9.65
CA MET A 17 8.95 5.08 8.46
C MET A 17 10.17 4.25 8.87
N ASP A 18 10.52 3.30 8.00
CA ASP A 18 11.66 2.39 8.16
C ASP A 18 11.55 1.50 9.42
N ASP A 19 10.31 1.13 9.81
CA ASP A 19 10.03 0.25 10.93
C ASP A 19 10.29 -1.23 10.57
N ASN A 20 11.54 -1.65 10.68
CA ASN A 20 11.95 -3.04 10.45
C ASN A 20 11.49 -4.02 11.56
N HIS A 21 10.87 -3.52 12.63
CA HIS A 21 10.38 -4.33 13.75
C HIS A 21 8.89 -4.62 13.68
N ALA A 22 8.18 -4.04 12.70
CA ALA A 22 6.78 -4.31 12.46
C ALA A 22 6.54 -5.81 12.26
N GLU A 23 5.33 -6.28 12.61
CA GLU A 23 5.04 -7.71 12.58
C GLU A 23 5.09 -8.30 11.17
N ASP A 24 4.61 -7.55 10.18
CA ASP A 24 4.66 -7.89 8.77
C ASP A 24 6.09 -7.91 8.18
N MET A 25 7.06 -7.33 8.89
CA MET A 25 8.49 -7.37 8.53
C MET A 25 9.25 -8.55 9.13
N ARG A 26 8.60 -9.40 9.93
CA ARG A 26 9.21 -10.64 10.45
C ARG A 26 9.43 -11.65 9.35
N CYS A 27 10.53 -12.40 9.42
CA CYS A 27 10.80 -13.48 8.48
C CYS A 27 11.54 -14.65 9.14
N GLY A 28 11.29 -15.86 8.68
CA GLY A 28 11.99 -17.07 9.12
C GLY A 28 11.81 -17.44 10.60
N ASP A 29 10.79 -16.91 11.25
CA ASP A 29 10.53 -17.02 12.69
C ASP A 29 9.56 -18.13 13.08
N LEU A 30 8.96 -18.82 12.10
CA LEU A 30 7.98 -19.88 12.34
C LEU A 30 8.51 -21.24 11.90
N SER A 31 8.27 -22.26 12.73
CA SER A 31 8.51 -23.66 12.40
C SER A 31 7.35 -24.25 11.58
N GLU A 32 7.59 -25.40 10.94
CA GLU A 32 6.55 -26.18 10.24
C GLU A 32 5.36 -26.51 11.15
N SER A 33 5.64 -26.92 12.40
CA SER A 33 4.60 -27.24 13.37
C SER A 33 3.70 -26.03 13.66
N GLN A 34 4.30 -24.86 13.90
CA GLN A 34 3.54 -23.61 14.15
C GLN A 34 2.71 -23.20 12.93
N LEU A 35 3.27 -23.29 11.71
CA LEU A 35 2.54 -22.96 10.48
C LEU A 35 1.33 -23.89 10.28
N LYS A 36 1.47 -25.17 10.57
CA LYS A 36 0.36 -26.14 10.46
C LYS A 36 -0.68 -26.01 11.56
N THR A 37 -0.26 -25.79 12.81
CA THR A 37 -1.17 -25.81 13.96
C THR A 37 -1.85 -24.47 14.20
N LEU A 38 -1.12 -23.35 14.09
CA LEU A 38 -1.66 -22.01 14.38
C LEU A 38 -2.37 -21.38 13.17
N TYR A 39 -1.85 -21.64 11.95
CA TYR A 39 -2.35 -21.02 10.72
C TYR A 39 -3.03 -22.03 9.77
N HIS A 40 -3.13 -23.31 10.17
CA HIS A 40 -3.75 -24.37 9.38
C HIS A 40 -3.16 -24.54 7.97
N LEU A 41 -1.87 -24.21 7.78
CA LEU A 41 -1.20 -24.26 6.49
C LEU A 41 -0.73 -25.67 6.15
N VAL A 42 -1.67 -26.57 5.93
CA VAL A 42 -1.38 -27.96 5.50
C VAL A 42 -1.21 -28.00 3.98
N ASP A 43 -2.17 -27.41 3.24
CA ASP A 43 -2.17 -27.28 1.79
C ASP A 43 -1.70 -25.88 1.39
N VAL A 44 -0.44 -25.77 0.97
CA VAL A 44 0.20 -24.47 0.63
C VAL A 44 0.24 -24.24 -0.88
N SER A 45 0.62 -25.28 -1.64
CA SER A 45 0.89 -25.17 -3.08
C SER A 45 0.29 -26.37 -3.83
N SER A 46 -0.16 -26.14 -5.06
CA SER A 46 -0.63 -27.19 -5.96
C SER A 46 0.50 -27.88 -6.73
N ARG A 47 1.73 -27.36 -6.64
CA ARG A 47 2.87 -27.77 -7.47
C ARG A 47 3.98 -28.44 -6.67
N VAL A 48 4.15 -28.05 -5.40
CA VAL A 48 5.20 -28.59 -4.53
C VAL A 48 4.75 -28.61 -3.07
N ASN A 49 5.11 -29.63 -2.34
CA ASN A 49 4.89 -29.70 -0.89
C ASN A 49 6.15 -29.16 -0.17
N PRO A 50 6.07 -27.98 0.48
CA PRO A 50 7.22 -27.39 1.14
C PRO A 50 7.68 -28.15 2.40
N TRP A 51 6.83 -29.02 2.93
CA TRP A 51 7.10 -29.79 4.14
C TRP A 51 7.93 -31.04 3.85
N THR A 52 7.59 -31.72 2.77
CA THR A 52 8.25 -33.00 2.35
C THR A 52 9.29 -32.80 1.25
N LEU A 53 9.34 -31.59 0.66
CA LEU A 53 10.18 -31.27 -0.50
C LEU A 53 9.92 -32.21 -1.69
N THR A 54 8.64 -32.40 -2.02
CA THR A 54 8.21 -33.23 -3.12
C THR A 54 7.31 -32.51 -4.09
N LYS A 55 7.44 -32.76 -5.40
CA LYS A 55 6.51 -32.25 -6.40
C LYS A 55 5.11 -32.82 -6.17
N VAL A 56 4.09 -32.00 -6.36
CA VAL A 56 2.67 -32.39 -6.30
C VAL A 56 2.14 -32.50 -7.72
N SER A 57 1.45 -33.61 -8.00
CA SER A 57 0.76 -33.85 -9.26
C SER A 57 -0.60 -34.51 -9.00
N ALA A 58 -1.46 -34.56 -10.01
CA ALA A 58 -2.75 -35.26 -9.91
C ALA A 58 -2.59 -36.73 -9.46
N PHE A 59 -1.45 -37.36 -9.76
CA PHE A 59 -1.16 -38.74 -9.37
C PHE A 59 -0.69 -38.89 -7.92
N THR A 60 -0.16 -37.80 -7.31
CA THR A 60 0.35 -37.80 -5.94
C THR A 60 -0.65 -37.21 -4.94
N GLN A 61 -1.69 -36.51 -5.41
CA GLN A 61 -2.76 -36.01 -4.55
C GLN A 61 -3.75 -37.11 -4.16
N PRO A 62 -4.21 -37.17 -2.90
CA PRO A 62 -5.24 -38.09 -2.49
C PRO A 62 -6.58 -37.73 -3.15
N GLN A 63 -7.12 -38.61 -3.99
CA GLN A 63 -8.43 -38.44 -4.62
C GLN A 63 -9.55 -39.09 -3.80
N SER A 64 -9.21 -40.01 -2.90
CA SER A 64 -10.16 -40.71 -2.06
C SER A 64 -9.45 -41.32 -0.84
N MET A 65 -10.15 -41.42 0.29
CA MET A 65 -9.66 -42.07 1.52
C MET A 65 -9.50 -43.62 1.35
N PHE A 66 -10.03 -44.18 0.27
CA PHE A 66 -10.01 -45.64 0.01
C PHE A 66 -8.91 -46.07 -0.96
N GLN A 67 -8.09 -45.18 -1.45
CA GLN A 67 -6.97 -45.56 -2.32
C GLN A 67 -5.70 -45.85 -1.50
N GLY A 68 -5.06 -46.99 -1.75
CA GLY A 68 -3.83 -47.40 -1.09
C GLY A 68 -2.64 -46.48 -1.29
N SER A 69 -1.49 -46.80 -0.73
CA SER A 69 -0.27 -45.98 -0.74
C SER A 69 0.08 -45.52 -2.16
N ARG A 70 0.26 -44.23 -2.33
CA ARG A 70 0.63 -43.62 -3.60
C ARG A 70 2.13 -43.45 -3.70
N PRO A 71 2.67 -43.41 -4.91
CA PRO A 71 4.07 -43.09 -5.09
C PRO A 71 4.36 -41.71 -4.50
N GLU A 72 5.46 -41.61 -3.76
CA GLU A 72 5.98 -40.35 -3.27
C GLU A 72 6.35 -39.49 -4.49
N GLY A 73 5.99 -38.20 -4.46
CA GLY A 73 6.34 -37.27 -5.54
C GLY A 73 7.86 -37.15 -5.68
N GLU A 74 8.30 -36.71 -6.85
CA GLU A 74 9.70 -36.42 -7.12
C GLU A 74 10.29 -35.47 -6.09
N LYS A 75 11.40 -35.83 -5.47
CA LYS A 75 12.13 -35.03 -4.49
C LYS A 75 12.76 -33.81 -5.16
N VAL A 76 12.68 -32.66 -4.48
CA VAL A 76 13.31 -31.40 -4.90
C VAL A 76 14.20 -30.88 -3.79
N THR A 77 15.17 -30.06 -4.16
CA THR A 77 15.95 -29.31 -3.19
C THR A 77 15.11 -28.15 -2.60
N ARG A 78 15.51 -27.60 -1.47
CA ARG A 78 14.85 -26.41 -0.89
C ARG A 78 14.85 -25.23 -1.86
N GLN A 79 15.94 -25.02 -2.59
CA GLN A 79 16.07 -23.97 -3.58
C GLN A 79 15.09 -24.17 -4.74
N GLN A 80 14.96 -25.40 -5.25
CA GLN A 80 13.99 -25.75 -6.29
C GLN A 80 12.55 -25.58 -5.77
N CYS A 81 12.28 -26.03 -4.54
CA CYS A 81 10.97 -25.83 -3.91
C CYS A 81 10.60 -24.35 -3.83
N ALA A 82 11.50 -23.50 -3.34
CA ALA A 82 11.27 -22.06 -3.27
C ALA A 82 11.05 -21.46 -4.66
N ALA A 83 11.82 -21.85 -5.67
CA ALA A 83 11.63 -21.38 -7.04
C ALA A 83 10.24 -21.75 -7.59
N ILE A 84 9.75 -22.96 -7.34
CA ILE A 84 8.41 -23.41 -7.74
C ILE A 84 7.33 -22.61 -6.99
N LEU A 85 7.50 -22.35 -5.70
CA LEU A 85 6.57 -21.52 -4.91
C LEU A 85 6.50 -20.09 -5.43
N PHE A 86 7.63 -19.44 -5.73
CA PHE A 86 7.66 -18.09 -6.32
C PHE A 86 7.01 -18.05 -7.70
N ASP A 87 7.22 -19.08 -8.52
CA ASP A 87 6.59 -19.17 -9.83
C ASP A 87 5.06 -19.31 -9.72
N GLU A 88 4.58 -20.16 -8.80
CA GLU A 88 3.14 -20.29 -8.50
C GLU A 88 2.60 -18.99 -7.90
N PHE A 89 3.34 -18.30 -7.04
CA PHE A 89 2.96 -17.02 -6.46
C PHE A 89 2.70 -15.97 -7.57
N ARG A 90 3.63 -15.84 -8.54
CA ARG A 90 3.44 -14.96 -9.70
C ARG A 90 2.22 -15.33 -10.52
N GLN A 91 1.99 -16.62 -10.78
CA GLN A 91 0.81 -17.07 -11.53
C GLN A 91 -0.50 -16.74 -10.81
N LEU A 92 -0.56 -16.99 -9.50
CA LEU A 92 -1.73 -16.71 -8.66
C LEU A 92 -1.98 -15.23 -8.44
N SER A 93 -0.98 -14.37 -8.66
CA SER A 93 -1.17 -12.91 -8.56
C SER A 93 -1.88 -12.30 -9.78
N ARG A 94 -1.87 -12.96 -10.94
CA ARG A 94 -2.44 -12.43 -12.19
C ARG A 94 -3.91 -12.05 -12.12
N PRO A 95 -4.81 -12.80 -11.45
CA PRO A 95 -6.20 -12.40 -11.31
C PRO A 95 -6.40 -11.07 -10.57
N PHE A 96 -5.42 -10.65 -9.76
CA PHE A 96 -5.44 -9.37 -9.04
C PHE A 96 -4.80 -8.23 -9.84
N ALA A 97 -4.32 -8.51 -11.05
CA ALA A 97 -3.58 -7.59 -11.92
C ALA A 97 -4.03 -7.73 -13.38
N LEU A 98 -5.35 -7.79 -13.62
CA LEU A 98 -5.93 -8.09 -14.93
C LEU A 98 -5.78 -6.94 -15.93
N TYR A 99 -5.73 -5.70 -15.46
CA TYR A 99 -5.71 -4.52 -16.33
C TYR A 99 -5.00 -3.32 -15.69
N GLY A 100 -4.72 -2.33 -16.52
CA GLY A 100 -4.19 -1.03 -16.11
C GLY A 100 -2.67 -0.94 -16.16
N PRO A 101 -2.14 0.28 -16.02
CA PRO A 101 -0.72 0.56 -16.20
C PRO A 101 0.16 0.00 -15.08
N TYR A 102 -0.43 -0.42 -13.97
CA TYR A 102 0.27 -0.89 -12.76
C TYR A 102 0.24 -2.41 -12.60
N SER A 103 -0.44 -3.15 -13.47
CA SER A 103 -0.62 -4.61 -13.37
C SER A 103 0.69 -5.40 -13.30
N HIS A 104 1.76 -4.88 -13.91
CA HIS A 104 3.08 -5.51 -13.89
C HIS A 104 3.84 -5.36 -12.55
N LEU A 105 3.39 -4.47 -11.64
CA LEU A 105 4.12 -4.17 -10.41
C LEU A 105 4.15 -5.38 -9.47
N ILE A 106 3.05 -6.10 -9.33
CA ILE A 106 2.99 -7.24 -8.42
C ILE A 106 4.02 -8.32 -8.78
N GLU A 107 4.17 -8.67 -10.05
CA GLU A 107 5.16 -9.66 -10.47
C GLU A 107 6.60 -9.15 -10.23
N LYS A 108 6.86 -7.85 -10.44
CA LYS A 108 8.15 -7.24 -10.11
C LYS A 108 8.44 -7.29 -8.61
N MET A 109 7.46 -7.03 -7.77
CA MET A 109 7.61 -7.03 -6.31
C MET A 109 7.80 -8.45 -5.78
N ILE A 110 7.08 -9.46 -6.30
CA ILE A 110 7.32 -10.86 -5.98
C ILE A 110 8.75 -11.27 -6.38
N THR A 111 9.22 -10.86 -7.56
CA THR A 111 10.59 -11.13 -8.01
C THR A 111 11.61 -10.40 -7.13
N HIS A 112 11.30 -9.17 -6.73
CA HIS A 112 12.14 -8.41 -5.80
C HIS A 112 12.26 -9.13 -4.45
N MET A 113 11.16 -9.62 -3.87
CA MET A 113 11.19 -10.44 -2.64
C MET A 113 12.11 -11.65 -2.79
N GLN A 114 12.08 -12.31 -3.94
CA GLN A 114 12.88 -13.50 -4.21
C GLN A 114 14.39 -13.23 -4.20
N VAL A 115 14.83 -12.05 -4.68
CA VAL A 115 16.26 -11.80 -4.93
C VAL A 115 16.89 -10.68 -4.11
N SER A 116 16.11 -9.76 -3.56
CA SER A 116 16.63 -8.51 -2.98
C SER A 116 17.14 -8.63 -1.55
N GLN A 117 16.82 -9.71 -0.85
CA GLN A 117 17.16 -9.90 0.57
C GLN A 117 16.64 -8.78 1.49
N GLY A 118 15.43 -8.27 1.21
CA GLY A 118 14.78 -7.25 2.03
C GLY A 118 15.19 -5.81 1.72
N LYS A 119 15.90 -5.56 0.63
CA LYS A 119 16.16 -4.18 0.19
C LYS A 119 14.84 -3.50 -0.16
N ALA A 120 14.71 -2.22 0.21
CA ALA A 120 13.52 -1.44 -0.08
C ALA A 120 13.25 -1.36 -1.60
N PHE A 121 11.98 -1.32 -1.96
CA PHE A 121 11.50 -1.18 -3.34
C PHE A 121 10.93 0.21 -3.57
N SER A 122 11.30 0.80 -4.68
CA SER A 122 10.70 2.04 -5.18
C SER A 122 10.51 1.94 -6.70
N SER A 123 9.51 2.63 -7.23
CA SER A 123 9.23 2.64 -8.66
C SER A 123 8.49 3.90 -9.04
N MET A 124 8.87 4.51 -10.17
CA MET A 124 8.13 5.63 -10.73
C MET A 124 6.64 5.31 -10.99
N TYR A 125 6.30 4.04 -11.23
CA TYR A 125 4.90 3.63 -11.41
C TYR A 125 4.13 3.69 -10.09
N LEU A 126 4.77 3.40 -8.95
CA LEU A 126 4.18 3.57 -7.63
C LEU A 126 3.95 5.05 -7.31
N ASP A 127 4.91 5.92 -7.66
CA ASP A 127 4.81 7.36 -7.47
C ASP A 127 3.66 7.95 -8.31
N VAL A 128 3.55 7.53 -9.57
CA VAL A 128 2.45 7.94 -10.46
C VAL A 128 1.12 7.43 -9.94
N ALA A 129 1.05 6.16 -9.51
CA ALA A 129 -0.18 5.58 -8.94
C ALA A 129 -0.64 6.35 -7.69
N LEU A 130 0.28 6.68 -6.78
CA LEU A 130 0.00 7.48 -5.59
C LEU A 130 -0.52 8.87 -5.97
N LYS A 131 0.16 9.55 -6.90
CA LYS A 131 -0.23 10.88 -7.38
C LYS A 131 -1.62 10.87 -7.99
N GLU A 132 -1.91 9.92 -8.90
CA GLU A 132 -3.24 9.78 -9.49
C GLU A 132 -4.30 9.45 -8.46
N HIS A 133 -3.98 8.61 -7.47
CA HIS A 133 -4.89 8.26 -6.39
C HIS A 133 -5.32 9.52 -5.62
N ILE A 134 -4.37 10.36 -5.21
CA ILE A 134 -4.63 11.62 -4.49
C ILE A 134 -5.39 12.61 -5.37
N GLN A 135 -5.00 12.76 -6.65
CA GLN A 135 -5.60 13.75 -7.54
C GLN A 135 -7.04 13.41 -7.97
N ARG A 136 -7.33 12.11 -8.13
CA ARG A 136 -8.64 11.61 -8.57
C ARG A 136 -9.61 11.32 -7.42
N ASP A 137 -9.20 11.54 -6.19
CA ASP A 137 -10.09 11.40 -5.05
C ASP A 137 -11.02 12.63 -4.96
N THR A 138 -12.30 12.41 -5.27
CA THR A 138 -13.37 13.42 -5.26
C THR A 138 -14.36 13.22 -4.11
N THR A 139 -14.06 12.31 -3.17
CA THR A 139 -14.93 12.05 -2.02
C THR A 139 -14.95 13.24 -1.06
N GLU A 140 -16.03 13.37 -0.27
CA GLU A 140 -16.19 14.47 0.68
C GLU A 140 -15.08 14.54 1.73
N ASN A 141 -14.54 13.37 2.12
CA ASN A 141 -13.41 13.25 3.03
C ASN A 141 -12.06 13.14 2.31
N SER A 142 -12.00 13.50 1.04
CA SER A 142 -10.74 13.62 0.31
C SER A 142 -9.83 14.62 0.99
N MET A 143 -8.63 14.18 1.35
CA MET A 143 -7.63 15.05 1.99
C MET A 143 -7.32 16.29 1.16
N ARG A 144 -7.28 16.14 -0.17
CA ARG A 144 -7.05 17.26 -1.09
C ARG A 144 -8.16 18.31 -1.00
N LYS A 145 -9.44 17.88 -0.90
CA LYS A 145 -10.59 18.76 -0.73
C LYS A 145 -10.52 19.45 0.62
N LEU A 146 -10.34 18.72 1.70
CA LEU A 146 -10.28 19.29 3.05
C LEU A 146 -9.13 20.28 3.23
N LEU A 147 -7.96 19.99 2.64
CA LEU A 147 -6.85 20.95 2.63
C LEU A 147 -7.18 22.21 1.81
N LYS A 148 -7.86 22.06 0.67
CA LYS A 148 -8.31 23.19 -0.12
C LYS A 148 -9.25 24.07 0.69
N ASP A 149 -10.24 23.49 1.34
CA ASP A 149 -11.22 24.20 2.16
C ASP A 149 -10.53 24.93 3.34
N ALA A 150 -9.52 24.29 3.95
CA ALA A 150 -8.73 24.94 5.01
C ALA A 150 -7.86 26.09 4.49
N PHE A 151 -7.27 25.99 3.29
CA PHE A 151 -6.56 27.11 2.68
C PHE A 151 -7.53 28.25 2.39
N ASP A 152 -8.67 27.98 1.76
CA ASP A 152 -9.68 28.98 1.41
C ASP A 152 -10.19 29.73 2.66
N ALA A 153 -10.36 29.03 3.79
CA ALA A 153 -10.88 29.59 5.03
C ALA A 153 -9.87 30.42 5.83
N TYR A 154 -8.58 30.12 5.76
CA TYR A 154 -7.59 30.69 6.69
C TYR A 154 -6.46 31.48 6.03
N ILE A 155 -6.40 31.57 4.70
CA ILE A 155 -5.48 32.50 4.02
C ILE A 155 -5.87 33.94 4.38
N ASP A 156 -4.87 34.72 4.79
CA ASP A 156 -4.99 36.15 4.88
C ASP A 156 -4.80 36.73 3.46
N TRP A 157 -5.91 36.98 2.78
CA TRP A 157 -5.94 37.42 1.39
C TRP A 157 -5.45 38.85 1.20
N GLU A 158 -5.71 39.69 2.19
CA GLU A 158 -5.29 41.11 2.17
C GLU A 158 -3.75 41.21 2.21
N ASN A 159 -3.14 40.44 3.11
CA ASN A 159 -1.69 40.46 3.31
C ASN A 159 -0.96 39.32 2.57
N ARG A 160 -1.68 38.46 1.85
CA ARG A 160 -1.17 37.38 0.99
C ARG A 160 -0.25 36.40 1.71
N TYR A 161 -0.64 35.94 2.88
CA TYR A 161 0.09 34.88 3.60
C TYR A 161 -0.86 33.90 4.32
N TYR A 162 -0.32 32.80 4.77
CA TYR A 162 -1.02 31.88 5.66
C TYR A 162 -0.50 32.08 7.08
N PRO A 163 -1.37 32.43 8.05
CA PRO A 163 -0.94 32.70 9.42
C PRO A 163 -0.36 31.47 10.11
N VAL A 164 0.82 31.59 10.73
CA VAL A 164 1.46 30.47 11.44
C VAL A 164 0.57 29.92 12.56
N GLY A 165 -0.21 30.76 13.23
CA GLY A 165 -1.17 30.34 14.26
C GLY A 165 -2.32 29.47 13.74
N LYS A 166 -2.55 29.44 12.42
CA LYS A 166 -3.54 28.60 11.75
C LYS A 166 -2.98 27.30 11.17
N ARG A 167 -1.69 27.01 11.39
CA ARG A 167 -1.07 25.74 10.96
C ARG A 167 -1.83 24.52 11.48
N GLY A 168 -2.38 24.60 12.69
CA GLY A 168 -3.17 23.52 13.31
C GLY A 168 -4.40 23.13 12.49
N GLU A 169 -5.02 24.11 11.79
CA GLU A 169 -6.21 23.86 10.97
C GLU A 169 -5.88 22.96 9.75
N LEU A 170 -4.72 23.13 9.13
CA LEU A 170 -4.26 22.24 8.06
C LEU A 170 -4.04 20.80 8.58
N ARG A 171 -3.49 20.66 9.78
CA ARG A 171 -3.37 19.36 10.42
C ARG A 171 -4.71 18.73 10.73
N THR A 172 -5.66 19.51 11.26
CA THR A 172 -7.03 19.08 11.55
C THR A 172 -7.74 18.62 10.28
N ALA A 173 -7.59 19.37 9.18
CA ALA A 173 -8.12 18.97 7.87
C ALA A 173 -7.56 17.62 7.41
N ILE A 174 -6.26 17.36 7.59
CA ILE A 174 -5.65 16.08 7.25
C ILE A 174 -6.19 14.95 8.14
N LEU A 175 -6.34 15.19 9.45
CA LEU A 175 -6.87 14.20 10.39
C LEU A 175 -8.34 13.86 10.15
N GLY A 176 -9.13 14.82 9.64
CA GLY A 176 -10.53 14.62 9.23
C GLY A 176 -10.66 13.90 7.89
N GLY A 177 -9.58 13.79 7.14
CA GLY A 177 -9.56 13.20 5.81
C GLY A 177 -9.11 11.74 5.80
N LYS A 178 -9.29 11.11 4.64
CA LYS A 178 -8.78 9.76 4.37
C LYS A 178 -7.37 9.85 3.80
N LEU A 179 -6.41 9.21 4.47
CA LEU A 179 -5.05 9.04 3.93
C LEU A 179 -5.08 8.22 2.64
N PRO A 180 -4.16 8.45 1.70
CA PRO A 180 -4.10 7.66 0.47
C PRO A 180 -3.96 6.17 0.78
N LYS A 181 -4.90 5.35 0.26
CA LYS A 181 -4.91 3.90 0.40
C LYS A 181 -5.52 3.27 -0.85
N PHE A 182 -4.90 2.21 -1.37
CA PHE A 182 -5.36 1.50 -2.57
C PHE A 182 -6.42 0.44 -2.23
N ASP A 183 -7.58 0.88 -1.73
CA ASP A 183 -8.70 0.03 -1.30
C ASP A 183 -9.98 0.19 -2.13
N ARG A 184 -9.90 0.88 -3.27
CA ARG A 184 -11.02 1.00 -4.20
C ARG A 184 -11.26 -0.33 -4.91
N LEU A 185 -12.50 -0.56 -5.37
CA LEU A 185 -12.86 -1.78 -6.09
C LEU A 185 -11.90 -2.08 -7.27
N LYS A 186 -11.52 -1.05 -8.03
CA LYS A 186 -10.57 -1.18 -9.14
C LYS A 186 -9.18 -1.65 -8.71
N ASP A 187 -8.76 -1.32 -7.49
CA ASP A 187 -7.42 -1.64 -6.99
C ASP A 187 -7.27 -3.14 -6.71
N ASN A 188 -8.39 -3.86 -6.54
CA ASN A 188 -8.41 -5.32 -6.42
C ASN A 188 -8.05 -6.05 -7.72
N PHE A 189 -8.06 -5.36 -8.88
CA PHE A 189 -7.85 -5.97 -10.19
C PHE A 189 -6.77 -5.28 -11.04
N ASN A 190 -6.20 -4.17 -10.56
CA ASN A 190 -5.16 -3.43 -11.27
C ASN A 190 -3.74 -3.67 -10.74
N GLY A 191 -3.59 -4.59 -9.78
CA GLY A 191 -2.34 -4.94 -9.12
C GLY A 191 -2.01 -4.11 -7.89
N MET A 192 -2.63 -2.95 -7.69
CA MET A 192 -2.26 -2.05 -6.59
C MET A 192 -2.70 -2.57 -5.22
N GLY A 193 -3.89 -3.19 -5.11
CA GLY A 193 -4.40 -3.71 -3.84
C GLY A 193 -3.59 -4.85 -3.23
N ILE A 194 -2.73 -5.52 -4.02
CA ILE A 194 -1.77 -6.51 -3.52
C ILE A 194 -0.36 -5.90 -3.39
N SER A 195 0.02 -5.01 -4.32
CA SER A 195 1.34 -4.36 -4.32
C SER A 195 1.51 -3.40 -3.14
N VAL A 196 0.42 -2.71 -2.77
CA VAL A 196 0.33 -1.77 -1.64
C VAL A 196 -0.99 -2.04 -0.94
N HIS A 197 -1.02 -3.07 -0.10
CA HIS A 197 -2.26 -3.55 0.53
C HIS A 197 -2.69 -2.70 1.74
N ASP A 198 -1.73 -2.04 2.41
CA ASP A 198 -1.98 -1.03 3.44
C ASP A 198 -0.91 0.07 3.36
N THR A 199 -1.19 1.26 3.82
CA THR A 199 -0.19 2.31 3.95
C THR A 199 0.30 2.37 5.39
N TRP A 200 1.55 1.93 5.62
CA TRP A 200 2.13 1.88 6.96
C TRP A 200 2.36 3.28 7.53
N ALA A 201 3.04 4.13 6.77
CA ALA A 201 3.39 5.47 7.22
C ALA A 201 3.21 6.51 6.10
N THR A 202 2.72 7.69 6.47
CA THR A 202 2.52 8.82 5.56
C THR A 202 3.04 10.11 6.19
N HIS A 203 3.89 10.84 5.44
CA HIS A 203 4.31 12.19 5.77
C HIS A 203 3.80 13.16 4.71
N ILE A 204 3.26 14.31 5.14
CA ILE A 204 2.75 15.36 4.25
C ILE A 204 3.45 16.66 4.59
N THR A 205 4.10 17.24 3.59
CA THR A 205 4.88 18.48 3.71
C THR A 205 4.37 19.49 2.71
N LEU A 206 4.03 20.68 3.17
CA LEU A 206 3.76 21.84 2.33
C LEU A 206 5.10 22.44 1.91
N LYS A 207 5.46 22.28 0.63
CA LYS A 207 6.73 22.74 0.07
C LYS A 207 6.73 24.24 -0.22
N SER A 208 5.59 24.76 -0.69
CA SER A 208 5.40 26.18 -0.97
C SER A 208 3.93 26.53 -1.03
N LEU A 209 3.62 27.78 -0.73
CA LEU A 209 2.30 28.37 -0.92
C LEU A 209 2.51 29.77 -1.53
N LYS A 210 2.01 29.98 -2.73
CA LYS A 210 2.01 31.27 -3.42
C LYS A 210 0.59 31.80 -3.44
N ILE A 211 0.37 32.99 -2.93
CA ILE A 211 -0.94 33.62 -2.79
C ILE A 211 -0.95 34.90 -3.64
N GLY A 212 -1.90 34.96 -4.57
CA GLY A 212 -2.22 36.13 -5.38
C GLY A 212 -3.36 36.95 -4.77
N ASN A 213 -4.01 37.80 -5.58
CA ASN A 213 -5.13 38.61 -5.13
C ASN A 213 -6.38 37.77 -4.89
N ASP A 214 -6.65 36.85 -5.78
CA ASP A 214 -7.88 36.04 -5.87
C ASP A 214 -7.59 34.53 -6.05
N SER A 215 -6.34 34.14 -5.92
CA SER A 215 -5.92 32.77 -6.20
C SER A 215 -4.73 32.36 -5.34
N TYR A 216 -4.58 31.05 -5.15
CA TYR A 216 -3.35 30.50 -4.59
C TYR A 216 -2.92 29.23 -5.29
N ARG A 217 -1.63 28.90 -5.09
CA ARG A 217 -1.00 27.67 -5.53
C ARG A 217 -0.23 27.06 -4.36
N ALA A 218 -0.76 25.98 -3.80
CA ALA A 218 -0.10 25.19 -2.76
C ALA A 218 0.58 23.95 -3.39
N VAL A 219 1.83 23.69 -3.03
CA VAL A 219 2.60 22.52 -3.45
C VAL A 219 2.81 21.61 -2.26
N LEU A 220 2.18 20.44 -2.29
CA LEU A 220 2.24 19.42 -1.26
C LEU A 220 3.10 18.25 -1.72
N HIS A 221 3.95 17.75 -0.84
CA HIS A 221 4.73 16.55 -1.04
C HIS A 221 4.28 15.47 -0.07
N TYR A 222 3.92 14.32 -0.61
CA TYR A 222 3.56 13.11 0.11
C TYR A 222 4.73 12.14 0.03
N LYS A 223 5.16 11.64 1.18
CA LYS A 223 6.04 10.49 1.29
C LYS A 223 5.25 9.38 1.97
N VAL A 224 5.08 8.26 1.31
CA VAL A 224 4.25 7.14 1.76
C VAL A 224 5.09 5.88 1.73
N GLN A 225 4.98 5.08 2.77
CA GLN A 225 5.64 3.79 2.87
C GLN A 225 4.64 2.72 3.24
N ASP A 226 4.78 1.57 2.62
CA ASP A 226 4.09 0.33 2.94
C ASP A 226 5.09 -0.79 3.13
N HIS A 227 4.65 -1.92 3.68
CA HIS A 227 5.46 -3.12 3.83
C HIS A 227 4.95 -4.22 2.89
N PHE A 228 5.82 -4.74 2.04
CA PHE A 228 5.52 -5.94 1.27
C PHE A 228 5.82 -7.16 2.12
N GLY A 229 4.91 -7.46 3.02
CA GLY A 229 4.98 -8.53 3.99
C GLY A 229 3.60 -8.85 4.56
N LEU A 230 3.45 -10.00 5.18
CA LEU A 230 2.22 -10.44 5.84
C LEU A 230 2.47 -10.64 7.32
N ASP A 231 1.52 -10.19 8.13
CA ASP A 231 1.50 -10.46 9.56
C ASP A 231 0.63 -11.67 9.94
N SER A 232 0.59 -11.98 11.23
CA SER A 232 -0.23 -13.08 11.73
C SER A 232 -1.72 -12.82 11.58
N HIS A 233 -2.14 -11.56 11.68
CA HIS A 233 -3.54 -11.18 11.56
C HIS A 233 -4.06 -11.42 10.12
N ASP A 234 -3.24 -11.16 9.11
CA ASP A 234 -3.60 -11.44 7.71
C ASP A 234 -3.93 -12.93 7.51
N MET A 235 -3.12 -13.82 8.07
CA MET A 235 -3.31 -15.26 7.90
C MET A 235 -4.41 -15.85 8.77
N LEU A 236 -4.76 -15.22 9.87
CA LEU A 236 -5.92 -15.60 10.68
C LEU A 236 -7.24 -15.11 10.08
N ASN A 237 -7.18 -14.13 9.18
CA ASN A 237 -8.34 -13.63 8.46
C ASN A 237 -8.73 -14.60 7.34
N ALA A 238 -9.93 -15.20 7.43
CA ALA A 238 -10.46 -16.14 6.43
C ALA A 238 -10.48 -15.55 5.00
N LYS A 239 -10.63 -14.23 4.87
CA LYS A 239 -10.62 -13.55 3.56
C LYS A 239 -9.29 -13.77 2.81
N TYR A 240 -8.17 -13.83 3.52
CA TYR A 240 -6.86 -14.02 2.92
C TYR A 240 -6.41 -15.48 2.96
N SER A 241 -6.56 -16.15 4.09
CA SER A 241 -6.07 -17.52 4.28
C SER A 241 -6.72 -18.57 3.36
N GLN A 242 -7.90 -18.28 2.79
CA GLN A 242 -8.52 -19.15 1.78
C GLN A 242 -7.80 -19.11 0.43
N PHE A 243 -7.06 -18.03 0.10
CA PHE A 243 -6.35 -17.96 -1.16
C PHE A 243 -4.95 -18.52 -1.05
N ARG A 244 -4.62 -19.45 -1.94
CA ARG A 244 -3.29 -20.09 -2.02
C ARG A 244 -2.16 -19.08 -2.21
N LEU A 245 -2.42 -17.97 -2.89
CA LEU A 245 -1.49 -16.86 -3.06
C LEU A 245 -0.91 -16.40 -1.72
N PHE A 246 -1.76 -16.10 -0.73
CA PHE A 246 -1.31 -15.61 0.58
C PHE A 246 -0.67 -16.72 1.42
N ARG A 247 -1.11 -17.98 1.28
CA ARG A 247 -0.48 -19.12 1.96
C ARG A 247 0.95 -19.31 1.48
N ILE A 248 1.19 -19.23 0.17
CA ILE A 248 2.54 -19.32 -0.42
C ILE A 248 3.39 -18.13 0.05
N TRP A 249 2.87 -16.91 -0.02
CA TRP A 249 3.58 -15.71 0.43
C TRP A 249 4.03 -15.86 1.90
N PHE A 250 3.10 -16.19 2.79
CA PHE A 250 3.38 -16.34 4.21
C PHE A 250 4.41 -17.44 4.51
N VAL A 251 4.32 -18.59 3.81
CA VAL A 251 5.32 -19.67 3.95
C VAL A 251 6.69 -19.24 3.44
N LEU A 252 6.77 -18.57 2.29
CA LEU A 252 8.04 -18.04 1.78
C LEU A 252 8.68 -17.06 2.76
N GLN A 253 7.88 -16.20 3.39
CA GLN A 253 8.34 -15.20 4.33
C GLN A 253 8.66 -15.79 5.70
N ARG A 254 7.70 -16.45 6.36
CA ARG A 254 7.75 -16.77 7.78
C ARG A 254 8.35 -18.15 8.11
N PHE A 255 8.35 -19.08 7.15
CA PHE A 255 8.92 -20.41 7.39
C PHE A 255 10.44 -20.34 7.56
N ASN A 256 10.95 -20.91 8.67
CA ASN A 256 12.37 -20.83 9.03
C ASN A 256 13.32 -21.53 8.02
N LYS A 257 12.79 -22.38 7.15
CA LYS A 257 13.57 -23.04 6.08
C LYS A 257 13.49 -22.30 4.73
N CYS A 258 12.64 -21.26 4.62
CA CYS A 258 12.53 -20.35 3.46
C CYS A 258 13.13 -18.97 3.78
N ALA A 259 12.51 -18.26 4.70
CA ALA A 259 12.99 -16.99 5.28
C ALA A 259 13.31 -15.90 4.24
N PHE A 260 12.47 -15.77 3.19
CA PHE A 260 12.59 -14.69 2.24
C PHE A 260 12.11 -13.39 2.90
N LYS A 261 12.99 -12.40 2.92
CA LYS A 261 12.74 -11.17 3.66
C LYS A 261 11.67 -10.32 3.00
N PRO A 262 10.67 -9.85 3.76
CA PRO A 262 9.79 -8.77 3.34
C PRO A 262 10.60 -7.49 3.14
N PHE A 263 10.01 -6.49 2.52
CA PHE A 263 10.69 -5.23 2.24
C PHE A 263 9.75 -4.03 2.28
N MET A 264 10.33 -2.87 2.49
CA MET A 264 9.61 -1.61 2.46
C MET A 264 9.34 -1.16 1.03
N THR A 265 8.13 -0.71 0.78
CA THR A 265 7.68 -0.13 -0.49
C THR A 265 7.56 1.37 -0.33
N ASN A 266 8.42 2.12 -1.03
CA ASN A 266 8.46 3.58 -0.94
C ASN A 266 7.74 4.22 -2.12
N MET A 267 6.95 5.24 -1.82
CA MET A 267 6.22 6.04 -2.81
C MET A 267 6.32 7.52 -2.45
N GLU A 268 6.50 8.37 -3.47
CA GLU A 268 6.50 9.82 -3.30
C GLU A 268 5.62 10.49 -4.36
N ALA A 269 4.87 11.51 -3.96
CA ALA A 269 4.06 12.29 -4.89
C ALA A 269 4.09 13.78 -4.56
N THR A 270 4.26 14.60 -5.58
CA THR A 270 4.06 16.04 -5.47
C THR A 270 2.74 16.41 -6.14
N VAL A 271 1.84 17.00 -5.34
CA VAL A 271 0.50 17.40 -5.75
C VAL A 271 0.35 18.90 -5.61
N VAL A 272 -0.32 19.51 -6.57
CA VAL A 272 -0.63 20.95 -6.55
C VAL A 272 -2.12 21.12 -6.25
N ILE A 273 -2.43 21.97 -5.28
CA ILE A 273 -3.78 22.50 -5.05
C ILE A 273 -3.82 23.90 -5.59
N LEU A 274 -4.76 24.17 -6.47
CA LEU A 274 -5.06 25.48 -7.02
C LEU A 274 -6.46 25.89 -6.57
N SER A 275 -6.64 27.14 -6.21
CA SER A 275 -7.95 27.75 -6.01
C SER A 275 -8.00 29.09 -6.72
N LEU A 276 -9.15 29.37 -7.32
CA LEU A 276 -9.56 30.67 -7.78
C LEU A 276 -10.75 31.05 -6.92
N ILE A 277 -10.70 32.21 -6.27
CA ILE A 277 -11.88 32.76 -5.59
C ILE A 277 -12.73 33.40 -6.66
N HIS A 278 -13.90 32.87 -6.91
CA HIS A 278 -14.94 33.63 -7.57
C HIS A 278 -15.47 34.64 -6.58
N ILE A 279 -15.02 35.91 -6.71
CA ILE A 279 -15.68 37.03 -6.06
C ILE A 279 -17.06 37.10 -6.73
N SER A 280 -18.08 36.57 -6.05
CA SER A 280 -19.47 36.85 -6.43
C SER A 280 -19.62 38.37 -6.28
N GLU A 281 -19.81 39.05 -7.39
CA GLU A 281 -20.14 40.48 -7.35
C GLU A 281 -21.30 40.69 -6.36
N PRO A 282 -21.21 41.66 -5.43
CA PRO A 282 -22.32 41.98 -4.57
C PRO A 282 -23.52 42.31 -5.46
N THR A 283 -24.60 41.55 -5.35
CA THR A 283 -25.86 41.78 -6.02
C THR A 283 -26.26 43.24 -5.70
N ARG A 284 -26.16 44.15 -6.71
CA ARG A 284 -26.67 45.53 -6.59
C ARG A 284 -28.15 45.41 -6.20
N PRO A 285 -28.59 46.08 -5.12
CA PRO A 285 -29.99 46.13 -4.81
C PRO A 285 -30.70 46.78 -6.01
N ARG A 286 -31.68 46.06 -6.56
CA ARG A 286 -32.58 46.64 -7.57
C ARG A 286 -33.32 47.78 -6.89
N LEU A 287 -33.02 49.01 -7.31
CA LEU A 287 -33.85 50.16 -7.00
C LEU A 287 -35.22 49.89 -7.67
N ILE A 288 -36.22 49.65 -6.83
CA ILE A 288 -37.62 49.60 -7.28
C ILE A 288 -38.02 51.04 -7.41
N SER A 289 -38.26 51.49 -8.65
CA SER A 289 -38.91 52.76 -8.99
C SER A 289 -40.41 52.55 -9.00
#